data_d7bf8df1c3f7ccfe28e8f55f7c59a265
#
_entry.id   d7bf8df1c3f7ccfe28e8f55f7c59a265
#
_cell.length_a   1.000
_cell.length_b   1.000
_cell.length_c   1.000
_cell.angle_alpha   90.00
_cell.angle_beta   90.00
_cell.angle_gamma   90.00
#
_symmetry.space_group_name_H-M   'P 1'
#
loop_
_entity.id
_entity.type
_entity.pdbx_description
1 polymer ?
#
loop_
_entity_poly.entity_id
_entity_poly.type
_entity_poly.pdbx_seq_one_letter_code
_entity_poly.pdbx_strand_id
1 'polypeptide(L)'
;RSSAASDVYKRQMLMGVKVLDHIAESRDLPSGIDQRSPARHPDWLGPDDLAVKIEQIREATDGRIPVSVKLGACRVTDDVKLAAKAGADIVVVDSMLAGTGASGEALLDHSGIPTVPSIVMAREALRDMGLYGTVSLVASGGIRSGADMAKALALGADACAIGIGALVALNCNRDIPEADFESEVGVSAGQCHHCQTGKCPVGIATQDPELEKRLDPSEGADRVANFLNSMTMEAALLTRSLGKGDVRSLEPEDMVALTIEASAMARIPFVGTNKVFGWD
;
A
#
# COMPACT_ATOMS: atom_id res chain seq x y z
N ARG A 1 2.29 -18.03 -6.32
CA ARG A 1 1.18 -17.48 -5.51
C ARG A 1 1.76 -16.39 -4.63
N SER A 2 1.49 -15.11 -4.92
CA SER A 2 1.89 -14.02 -4.04
C SER A 2 0.68 -13.64 -3.17
N SER A 3 0.75 -13.88 -1.87
CA SER A 3 -0.10 -13.16 -0.94
C SER A 3 0.57 -11.81 -0.66
N ALA A 4 -0.11 -10.72 -0.89
CA ALA A 4 0.41 -9.43 -0.50
C ALA A 4 0.52 -9.36 1.03
N ALA A 5 1.62 -8.81 1.55
CA ALA A 5 1.82 -8.73 3.01
C ALA A 5 0.74 -7.88 3.71
N SER A 6 0.09 -6.94 2.98
CA SER A 6 -1.09 -6.23 3.49
C SER A 6 -2.26 -7.16 3.78
N ASP A 7 -2.46 -8.23 3.00
CA ASP A 7 -3.50 -9.22 3.24
C ASP A 7 -3.23 -9.97 4.55
N VAL A 8 -1.98 -10.31 4.79
CA VAL A 8 -1.55 -10.98 6.02
C VAL A 8 -1.65 -10.03 7.22
N TYR A 9 -1.08 -8.86 7.11
CA TYR A 9 -1.00 -7.86 8.18
C TYR A 9 -2.37 -7.31 8.58
N LYS A 10 -3.21 -6.98 7.60
CA LYS A 10 -4.57 -6.46 7.84
C LYS A 10 -5.63 -7.55 7.96
N ARG A 11 -5.26 -8.84 7.88
CA ARG A 11 -6.14 -9.99 8.01
C ARG A 11 -7.41 -9.85 7.16
N GLN A 12 -7.23 -9.60 5.87
CA GLN A 12 -8.34 -9.44 4.93
C GLN A 12 -9.26 -10.65 4.96
N MET A 13 -10.55 -10.37 4.82
CA MET A 13 -11.59 -11.39 4.72
C MET A 13 -12.03 -11.57 3.27
N LEU A 14 -12.31 -12.80 2.90
CA LEU A 14 -13.03 -13.18 1.71
C LEU A 14 -14.17 -14.09 2.14
N MET A 15 -15.40 -13.60 2.09
CA MET A 15 -16.56 -14.38 2.51
C MET A 15 -16.82 -15.54 1.54
N GLY A 16 -17.32 -16.66 2.05
CA GLY A 16 -17.55 -17.89 1.31
C GLY A 16 -18.39 -17.69 0.05
N VAL A 17 -19.34 -16.75 0.07
CA VAL A 17 -20.14 -16.38 -1.10
C VAL A 17 -19.30 -15.90 -2.30
N LYS A 18 -18.08 -15.42 -2.07
CA LYS A 18 -17.12 -15.04 -3.11
C LYS A 18 -16.12 -16.15 -3.45
N VAL A 19 -16.07 -17.23 -2.68
CA VAL A 19 -15.16 -18.36 -2.90
C VAL A 19 -15.86 -19.39 -3.81
N LEU A 20 -16.08 -18.98 -5.07
CA LEU A 20 -16.62 -19.84 -6.11
C LEU A 20 -15.59 -20.90 -6.50
N ASP A 21 -16.02 -21.98 -7.17
CA ASP A 21 -15.17 -23.13 -7.50
C ASP A 21 -13.86 -22.74 -8.20
N HIS A 22 -13.90 -21.84 -9.18
CA HIS A 22 -12.70 -21.38 -9.88
C HIS A 22 -11.75 -20.54 -8.99
N ILE A 23 -12.29 -19.80 -8.00
CA ILE A 23 -11.50 -19.09 -7.00
C ILE A 23 -10.86 -20.07 -6.02
N ALA A 24 -11.65 -21.04 -5.56
CA ALA A 24 -11.23 -22.11 -4.66
C ALA A 24 -10.08 -22.91 -5.29
N GLU A 25 -10.24 -23.34 -6.53
CA GLU A 25 -9.22 -24.08 -7.29
C GLU A 25 -7.94 -23.23 -7.47
N SER A 26 -8.06 -21.97 -7.90
CA SER A 26 -6.89 -21.09 -8.13
C SER A 26 -6.10 -20.78 -6.85
N ARG A 27 -6.75 -20.80 -5.70
CA ARG A 27 -6.16 -20.48 -4.38
C ARG A 27 -5.88 -21.71 -3.52
N ASP A 28 -6.24 -22.90 -3.98
CA ASP A 28 -6.13 -24.15 -3.22
C ASP A 28 -6.89 -24.08 -1.89
N LEU A 29 -8.15 -23.68 -1.96
CA LEU A 29 -9.05 -23.45 -0.84
C LEU A 29 -10.34 -24.27 -1.02
N PRO A 30 -11.05 -24.60 0.07
CA PRO A 30 -12.40 -25.13 -0.03
C PRO A 30 -13.37 -24.07 -0.60
N SER A 31 -14.27 -24.50 -1.50
CA SER A 31 -15.32 -23.64 -2.05
C SER A 31 -16.38 -23.31 -1.00
N GLY A 32 -16.95 -22.11 -1.07
CA GLY A 32 -18.07 -21.67 -0.23
C GLY A 32 -17.74 -21.41 1.25
N ILE A 33 -16.47 -21.42 1.64
CA ILE A 33 -16.03 -21.21 3.03
C ILE A 33 -15.32 -19.87 3.16
N ASP A 34 -15.68 -19.13 4.22
CA ASP A 34 -15.02 -17.87 4.57
C ASP A 34 -13.52 -18.04 4.76
N GLN A 35 -12.76 -17.20 4.09
CA GLN A 35 -11.30 -17.17 4.18
C GLN A 35 -10.84 -15.92 4.93
N ARG A 36 -9.89 -16.11 5.84
CA ARG A 36 -9.19 -15.02 6.53
C ARG A 36 -7.71 -15.18 6.34
N SER A 37 -7.04 -14.13 5.91
CA SER A 37 -5.58 -14.12 5.87
C SER A 37 -5.02 -14.32 7.27
N PRO A 38 -4.02 -15.19 7.47
CA PRO A 38 -3.37 -15.36 8.75
C PRO A 38 -2.62 -14.09 9.17
N ALA A 39 -2.25 -13.98 10.44
CA ALA A 39 -1.49 -12.82 10.94
C ALA A 39 -0.05 -12.77 10.42
N ARG A 40 0.45 -13.89 9.92
CA ARG A 40 1.78 -14.04 9.27
C ARG A 40 1.72 -15.23 8.32
N HIS A 41 2.72 -15.34 7.46
CA HIS A 41 2.86 -16.52 6.61
C HIS A 41 2.98 -17.79 7.47
N PRO A 42 2.20 -18.84 7.18
CA PRO A 42 2.23 -20.07 7.97
C PRO A 42 3.50 -20.89 7.78
N ASP A 43 4.18 -20.72 6.64
CA ASP A 43 5.35 -21.50 6.23
C ASP A 43 6.69 -20.85 6.60
N TRP A 44 6.67 -19.73 7.33
CA TRP A 44 7.87 -19.15 7.92
C TRP A 44 7.60 -18.60 9.34
N LEU A 45 8.49 -18.87 10.26
CA LEU A 45 8.37 -18.46 11.65
C LEU A 45 9.37 -17.39 12.07
N GLY A 46 10.42 -17.21 11.28
CA GLY A 46 11.51 -16.29 11.60
C GLY A 46 12.26 -15.78 10.37
N PRO A 47 13.31 -14.97 10.60
CA PRO A 47 14.11 -14.37 9.54
C PRO A 47 14.84 -15.39 8.66
N ASP A 48 15.26 -16.52 9.25
CA ASP A 48 15.99 -17.56 8.52
C ASP A 48 15.07 -18.27 7.53
N ASP A 49 13.80 -18.53 7.92
CA ASP A 49 12.79 -19.08 7.02
C ASP A 49 12.47 -18.10 5.88
N LEU A 50 12.46 -16.80 6.16
CA LEU A 50 12.28 -15.77 5.14
C LEU A 50 13.44 -15.80 4.13
N ALA A 51 14.69 -15.94 4.60
CA ALA A 51 15.84 -16.05 3.70
C ALA A 51 15.75 -17.29 2.81
N VAL A 52 15.37 -18.44 3.37
CA VAL A 52 15.12 -19.67 2.59
C VAL A 52 14.02 -19.47 1.56
N LYS A 53 12.92 -18.78 1.91
CA LYS A 53 11.84 -18.49 0.99
C LYS A 53 12.26 -17.58 -0.17
N ILE A 54 13.08 -16.55 0.11
CA ILE A 54 13.64 -15.68 -0.92
C ILE A 54 14.53 -16.47 -1.87
N GLU A 55 15.39 -17.34 -1.33
CA GLU A 55 16.28 -18.17 -2.14
C GLU A 55 15.52 -19.15 -3.03
N GLN A 56 14.47 -19.79 -2.51
CA GLN A 56 13.57 -20.65 -3.32
C GLN A 56 12.95 -19.88 -4.51
N ILE A 57 12.57 -18.61 -4.30
CA ILE A 57 12.04 -17.77 -5.40
C ILE A 57 13.15 -17.47 -6.41
N ARG A 58 14.36 -17.18 -5.94
CA ARG A 58 15.51 -16.92 -6.83
C ARG A 58 15.87 -18.17 -7.65
N GLU A 59 15.93 -19.31 -7.04
CA GLU A 59 16.17 -20.59 -7.75
C GLU A 59 15.09 -20.86 -8.80
N ALA A 60 13.80 -20.71 -8.42
CA ALA A 60 12.67 -20.93 -9.31
C ALA A 60 12.63 -19.97 -10.52
N THR A 61 13.30 -18.83 -10.43
CA THR A 61 13.34 -17.79 -11.47
C THR A 61 14.72 -17.63 -12.11
N ASP A 62 15.68 -18.49 -11.78
CA ASP A 62 17.09 -18.38 -12.18
C ASP A 62 17.69 -17.00 -11.84
N GLY A 63 17.25 -16.39 -10.73
CA GLY A 63 17.69 -15.06 -10.31
C GLY A 63 17.33 -13.92 -11.24
N ARG A 64 16.41 -14.12 -12.20
CA ARG A 64 16.11 -13.14 -13.26
C ARG A 64 15.15 -12.04 -12.85
N ILE A 65 14.47 -12.20 -11.71
CA ILE A 65 13.52 -11.21 -11.20
C ILE A 65 13.89 -10.76 -9.78
N PRO A 66 13.64 -9.50 -9.42
CA PRO A 66 13.83 -9.04 -8.06
C PRO A 66 12.78 -9.65 -7.13
N VAL A 67 13.17 -9.91 -5.88
CA VAL A 67 12.28 -10.41 -4.83
C VAL A 67 11.87 -9.26 -3.92
N SER A 68 10.56 -9.05 -3.81
CA SER A 68 9.98 -8.01 -2.97
C SER A 68 9.38 -8.60 -1.70
N VAL A 69 9.69 -7.97 -0.55
CA VAL A 69 9.08 -8.27 0.74
C VAL A 69 8.23 -7.08 1.18
N LYS A 70 6.95 -7.31 1.44
CA LYS A 70 6.03 -6.29 1.94
C LYS A 70 5.78 -6.50 3.43
N LEU A 71 5.95 -5.43 4.20
CA LEU A 71 5.89 -5.41 5.66
C LEU A 71 4.84 -4.42 6.13
N GLY A 72 4.06 -4.78 7.14
CA GLY A 72 3.23 -3.82 7.86
C GLY A 72 4.10 -2.86 8.68
N ALA A 73 3.77 -1.58 8.67
CA ALA A 73 4.53 -0.55 9.37
C ALA A 73 4.28 -0.57 10.89
N CYS A 74 4.70 -1.64 11.58
CA CYS A 74 4.62 -1.79 13.04
C CYS A 74 6.00 -1.55 13.68
N ARG A 75 6.94 -2.46 13.46
CA ARG A 75 8.35 -2.38 13.92
C ARG A 75 9.26 -2.09 12.74
N VAL A 76 9.01 -0.97 12.08
CA VAL A 76 9.58 -0.66 10.75
C VAL A 76 11.09 -0.85 10.71
N THR A 77 11.82 -0.28 11.67
CA THR A 77 13.30 -0.36 11.68
C THR A 77 13.79 -1.79 11.75
N ASP A 78 13.23 -2.62 12.63
CA ASP A 78 13.67 -4.01 12.81
C ASP A 78 13.25 -4.86 11.62
N ASP A 79 11.98 -4.73 11.19
CA ASP A 79 11.42 -5.56 10.12
C ASP A 79 12.09 -5.27 8.77
N VAL A 80 12.41 -4.01 8.48
CA VAL A 80 13.16 -3.62 7.27
C VAL A 80 14.56 -4.18 7.29
N LYS A 81 15.27 -4.09 8.45
CA LYS A 81 16.60 -4.68 8.60
C LYS A 81 16.57 -6.20 8.42
N LEU A 82 15.56 -6.87 8.96
CA LEU A 82 15.40 -8.32 8.80
C LEU A 82 15.12 -8.72 7.35
N ALA A 83 14.22 -8.01 6.66
CA ALA A 83 13.92 -8.28 5.26
C ALA A 83 15.12 -8.05 4.34
N ALA A 84 15.84 -6.94 4.54
CA ALA A 84 17.05 -6.63 3.77
C ALA A 84 18.18 -7.66 4.04
N LYS A 85 18.36 -8.07 5.31
CA LYS A 85 19.33 -9.11 5.67
C LYS A 85 18.98 -10.48 5.09
N ALA A 86 17.68 -10.80 4.99
CA ALA A 86 17.19 -12.02 4.37
C ALA A 86 17.38 -12.04 2.84
N GLY A 87 17.80 -10.94 2.23
CA GLY A 87 18.12 -10.85 0.81
C GLY A 87 17.03 -10.25 -0.07
N ALA A 88 16.07 -9.50 0.49
CA ALA A 88 15.08 -8.78 -0.30
C ALA A 88 15.75 -7.70 -1.18
N ASP A 89 15.36 -7.64 -2.46
CA ASP A 89 15.79 -6.58 -3.38
C ASP A 89 14.94 -5.33 -3.24
N ILE A 90 13.68 -5.53 -2.83
CA ILE A 90 12.69 -4.47 -2.66
C ILE A 90 11.98 -4.67 -1.32
N VAL A 91 11.90 -3.62 -0.52
CA VAL A 91 11.08 -3.60 0.69
C VAL A 91 9.91 -2.64 0.50
N VAL A 92 8.70 -3.15 0.65
CA VAL A 92 7.46 -2.35 0.63
C VAL A 92 7.00 -2.15 2.07
N VAL A 93 6.94 -0.91 2.53
CA VAL A 93 6.42 -0.56 3.85
C VAL A 93 4.97 -0.13 3.74
N ASP A 94 4.08 -0.95 4.31
CA ASP A 94 2.63 -0.81 4.24
C ASP A 94 2.12 -0.11 5.51
N SER A 95 1.89 1.19 5.44
CA SER A 95 1.52 2.02 6.59
C SER A 95 0.11 1.73 7.10
N MET A 96 -0.26 2.32 8.23
CA MET A 96 -1.62 2.21 8.77
C MET A 96 -2.70 2.63 7.76
N LEU A 97 -2.38 3.52 6.82
CA LEU A 97 -3.31 4.00 5.78
C LEU A 97 -3.44 3.04 4.58
N ALA A 98 -2.71 1.93 4.56
CA ALA A 98 -2.76 0.95 3.48
C ALA A 98 -3.83 -0.14 3.66
N GLY A 99 -4.68 -0.01 4.66
CA GLY A 99 -5.79 -0.94 4.88
C GLY A 99 -6.79 -0.92 3.73
N THR A 100 -7.55 -2.01 3.59
CA THR A 100 -8.57 -2.17 2.56
C THR A 100 -9.96 -2.30 3.18
N GLY A 101 -11.02 -2.08 2.38
CA GLY A 101 -12.40 -2.28 2.81
C GLY A 101 -12.75 -3.73 3.21
N ALA A 102 -11.84 -4.68 3.01
CA ALA A 102 -11.99 -6.07 3.45
C ALA A 102 -11.23 -6.38 4.75
N SER A 103 -10.55 -5.40 5.34
CA SER A 103 -9.84 -5.54 6.62
C SER A 103 -10.79 -5.34 7.81
N GLY A 104 -10.48 -5.98 8.94
CA GLY A 104 -11.21 -5.73 10.19
C GLY A 104 -10.97 -4.31 10.70
N GLU A 105 -12.01 -3.63 11.16
CA GLU A 105 -12.01 -2.24 11.62
C GLU A 105 -10.92 -1.98 12.69
N ALA A 106 -10.83 -2.81 13.72
CA ALA A 106 -9.82 -2.68 14.78
C ALA A 106 -8.37 -2.69 14.25
N LEU A 107 -8.11 -3.39 13.14
CA LEU A 107 -6.79 -3.43 12.51
C LEU A 107 -6.55 -2.21 11.61
N LEU A 108 -7.61 -1.65 11.03
CA LEU A 108 -7.51 -0.41 10.25
C LEU A 108 -7.16 0.77 11.16
N ASP A 109 -7.82 0.87 12.31
CA ASP A 109 -7.73 2.03 13.19
C ASP A 109 -6.55 1.98 14.16
N HIS A 110 -6.15 0.77 14.59
CA HIS A 110 -5.24 0.62 15.71
C HIS A 110 -3.94 -0.14 15.41
N SER A 111 -3.64 -0.47 14.14
CA SER A 111 -2.40 -1.16 13.81
C SER A 111 -1.56 -0.42 12.78
N GLY A 112 -0.25 -0.37 13.05
CA GLY A 112 0.72 0.32 12.22
C GLY A 112 0.91 1.79 12.61
N ILE A 113 1.82 2.46 11.89
CA ILE A 113 2.12 3.88 12.03
C ILE A 113 1.83 4.63 10.72
N PRO A 114 1.69 5.97 10.75
CA PRO A 114 1.48 6.78 9.55
C PRO A 114 2.59 6.63 8.51
N THR A 115 2.26 6.96 7.26
CA THR A 115 3.16 6.78 6.09
C THR A 115 4.44 7.59 6.20
N VAL A 116 4.38 8.85 6.64
CA VAL A 116 5.55 9.72 6.75
C VAL A 116 6.62 9.13 7.66
N PRO A 117 6.37 8.85 8.96
CA PRO A 117 7.37 8.26 9.82
C PRO A 117 7.80 6.86 9.36
N SER A 118 6.92 6.07 8.72
CA SER A 118 7.29 4.74 8.23
C SER A 118 8.34 4.79 7.13
N ILE A 119 8.25 5.73 6.20
CA ILE A 119 9.27 5.95 5.16
C ILE A 119 10.61 6.34 5.78
N VAL A 120 10.58 7.32 6.69
CA VAL A 120 11.80 7.82 7.34
C VAL A 120 12.50 6.72 8.13
N MET A 121 11.77 5.96 8.94
CA MET A 121 12.33 4.84 9.71
C MET A 121 12.90 3.74 8.81
N ALA A 122 12.23 3.44 7.69
CA ALA A 122 12.71 2.45 6.73
C ALA A 122 13.99 2.92 6.02
N ARG A 123 14.02 4.18 5.57
CA ARG A 123 15.21 4.81 4.99
C ARG A 123 16.41 4.74 5.94
N GLU A 124 16.21 5.14 7.19
CA GLU A 124 17.28 5.10 8.20
C GLU A 124 17.74 3.67 8.49
N ALA A 125 16.81 2.71 8.55
CA ALA A 125 17.15 1.29 8.71
C ALA A 125 18.05 0.79 7.57
N LEU A 126 17.76 1.15 6.33
CA LEU A 126 18.60 0.80 5.17
C LEU A 126 19.94 1.55 5.18
N ARG A 127 19.97 2.82 5.61
CA ARG A 127 21.21 3.59 5.80
C ARG A 127 22.12 2.97 6.85
N ASP A 128 21.58 2.59 8.00
CA ASP A 128 22.34 1.91 9.08
C ASP A 128 23.01 0.61 8.60
N MET A 129 22.41 -0.06 7.63
CA MET A 129 22.94 -1.29 7.03
C MET A 129 23.89 -1.03 5.84
N GLY A 130 24.02 0.21 5.37
CA GLY A 130 24.74 0.54 4.13
C GLY A 130 24.04 0.03 2.86
N LEU A 131 22.73 -0.22 2.93
CA LEU A 131 21.94 -0.78 1.82
C LEU A 131 20.98 0.25 1.18
N TYR A 132 20.92 1.47 1.70
CA TYR A 132 20.12 2.53 1.07
C TYR A 132 20.66 2.85 -0.33
N GLY A 133 19.76 2.84 -1.32
CA GLY A 133 20.12 2.94 -2.75
C GLY A 133 20.52 1.61 -3.41
N THR A 134 20.65 0.52 -2.64
CA THR A 134 20.84 -0.85 -3.16
C THR A 134 19.54 -1.65 -3.05
N VAL A 135 18.92 -1.63 -1.88
CA VAL A 135 17.58 -2.19 -1.67
C VAL A 135 16.55 -1.08 -1.93
N SER A 136 15.64 -1.31 -2.86
CA SER A 136 14.59 -0.33 -3.19
C SER A 136 13.54 -0.24 -2.10
N LEU A 137 13.19 0.99 -1.70
CA LEU A 137 12.14 1.28 -0.73
C LEU A 137 10.85 1.73 -1.41
N VAL A 138 9.76 1.02 -1.20
CA VAL A 138 8.43 1.39 -1.71
C VAL A 138 7.53 1.82 -0.58
N ALA A 139 7.00 3.05 -0.67
CA ALA A 139 6.00 3.57 0.25
C ALA A 139 4.59 3.13 -0.14
N SER A 140 3.82 2.61 0.81
CA SER A 140 2.44 2.18 0.61
C SER A 140 1.52 2.73 1.69
N GLY A 141 0.35 3.21 1.27
CA GLY A 141 -0.71 3.72 2.14
C GLY A 141 -0.85 5.24 2.12
N GLY A 142 -2.08 5.71 1.88
CA GLY A 142 -2.43 7.12 1.91
C GLY A 142 -1.93 7.97 0.73
N ILE A 143 -1.33 7.39 -0.29
CA ILE A 143 -0.89 8.11 -1.50
C ILE A 143 -2.11 8.36 -2.40
N ARG A 144 -2.51 9.62 -2.55
CA ARG A 144 -3.75 10.03 -3.23
C ARG A 144 -3.56 11.14 -4.27
N SER A 145 -2.40 11.79 -4.26
CA SER A 145 -2.06 12.90 -5.15
C SER A 145 -0.60 12.83 -5.59
N GLY A 146 -0.23 13.59 -6.61
CA GLY A 146 1.16 13.76 -7.01
C GLY A 146 1.99 14.47 -5.94
N ALA A 147 1.37 15.32 -5.12
CA ALA A 147 2.02 15.93 -3.97
C ALA A 147 2.39 14.92 -2.88
N ASP A 148 1.51 13.92 -2.63
CA ASP A 148 1.84 12.81 -1.71
C ASP A 148 3.01 11.99 -2.26
N MET A 149 3.02 11.70 -3.57
CA MET A 149 4.12 11.01 -4.25
C MET A 149 5.43 11.79 -4.11
N ALA A 150 5.43 13.09 -4.45
CA ALA A 150 6.63 13.92 -4.36
C ALA A 150 7.19 13.96 -2.94
N LYS A 151 6.34 14.09 -1.92
CA LYS A 151 6.77 14.04 -0.51
C LYS A 151 7.33 12.67 -0.11
N ALA A 152 6.69 11.57 -0.53
CA ALA A 152 7.17 10.23 -0.23
C ALA A 152 8.55 9.97 -0.86
N LEU A 153 8.75 10.39 -2.12
CA LEU A 153 10.05 10.31 -2.81
C LEU A 153 11.09 11.19 -2.11
N ALA A 154 10.76 12.43 -1.78
CA ALA A 154 11.64 13.33 -1.05
C ALA A 154 12.06 12.78 0.32
N LEU A 155 11.19 12.04 1.01
CA LEU A 155 11.50 11.37 2.28
C LEU A 155 12.39 10.14 2.12
N GLY A 156 12.60 9.68 0.90
CA GLY A 156 13.54 8.60 0.58
C GLY A 156 12.92 7.31 0.08
N ALA A 157 11.65 7.31 -0.33
CA ALA A 157 11.10 6.20 -1.08
C ALA A 157 11.59 6.24 -2.55
N ASP A 158 11.81 5.09 -3.17
CA ASP A 158 12.14 4.97 -4.59
C ASP A 158 10.88 4.89 -5.45
N ALA A 159 9.77 4.42 -4.87
CA ALA A 159 8.48 4.31 -5.54
C ALA A 159 7.31 4.38 -4.54
N CYS A 160 6.10 4.57 -5.08
CA CYS A 160 4.86 4.61 -4.31
C CYS A 160 3.87 3.56 -4.81
N ALA A 161 3.24 2.84 -3.90
CA ALA A 161 2.10 1.98 -4.19
C ALA A 161 0.79 2.73 -3.94
N ILE A 162 -0.13 2.64 -4.90
CA ILE A 162 -1.43 3.33 -4.87
C ILE A 162 -2.53 2.28 -4.87
N GLY A 163 -3.41 2.30 -3.87
CA GLY A 163 -4.54 1.38 -3.74
C GLY A 163 -5.89 2.10 -3.88
N ILE A 164 -6.43 2.59 -2.78
CA ILE A 164 -7.78 3.20 -2.71
C ILE A 164 -7.94 4.36 -3.70
N GLY A 165 -6.93 5.20 -3.89
CA GLY A 165 -6.99 6.29 -4.87
C GLY A 165 -7.29 5.80 -6.30
N ALA A 166 -6.66 4.70 -6.71
CA ALA A 166 -6.93 4.08 -8.01
C ALA A 166 -8.32 3.43 -8.06
N LEU A 167 -8.78 2.81 -6.97
CA LEU A 167 -10.14 2.27 -6.89
C LEU A 167 -11.21 3.36 -6.98
N VAL A 168 -11.00 4.51 -6.34
CA VAL A 168 -11.90 5.67 -6.44
C VAL A 168 -11.91 6.21 -7.88
N ALA A 169 -10.74 6.30 -8.51
CA ALA A 169 -10.65 6.64 -9.93
C ALA A 169 -11.38 5.64 -10.83
N LEU A 170 -11.33 4.34 -10.51
CA LEU A 170 -12.09 3.27 -11.17
C LEU A 170 -13.61 3.37 -10.91
N ASN A 171 -14.07 4.34 -10.16
CA ASN A 171 -15.45 4.59 -9.80
C ASN A 171 -15.99 3.79 -8.60
N CYS A 172 -15.12 3.39 -7.66
CA CYS A 172 -15.50 2.64 -6.46
C CYS A 172 -16.60 3.34 -5.63
N ASN A 173 -16.55 4.67 -5.59
CA ASN A 173 -17.52 5.50 -4.87
C ASN A 173 -18.41 6.32 -5.85
N ARG A 174 -18.76 5.71 -6.98
CA ARG A 174 -19.62 6.42 -7.94
C ARG A 174 -20.93 6.83 -7.30
N ASP A 175 -21.50 7.90 -7.82
CA ASP A 175 -22.81 8.35 -7.46
C ASP A 175 -23.85 7.36 -8.01
N ILE A 176 -24.42 6.56 -7.13
CA ILE A 176 -25.60 5.74 -7.36
C ILE A 176 -26.69 6.26 -6.44
N PRO A 177 -27.99 6.12 -6.79
CA PRO A 177 -29.08 6.56 -5.94
C PRO A 177 -28.91 6.01 -4.52
N GLU A 178 -29.03 6.88 -3.51
CA GLU A 178 -28.78 6.50 -2.11
C GLU A 178 -29.65 5.32 -1.66
N ALA A 179 -30.91 5.30 -2.12
CA ALA A 179 -31.83 4.20 -1.86
C ALA A 179 -31.32 2.86 -2.40
N ASP A 180 -30.71 2.85 -3.58
CA ASP A 180 -30.15 1.64 -4.18
C ASP A 180 -28.89 1.20 -3.42
N PHE A 181 -28.07 2.17 -2.96
CA PHE A 181 -26.87 1.88 -2.19
C PHE A 181 -27.24 1.31 -0.81
N GLU A 182 -28.17 1.93 -0.10
CA GLU A 182 -28.65 1.45 1.20
C GLU A 182 -29.34 0.09 1.10
N SER A 183 -30.14 -0.17 0.05
CA SER A 183 -30.79 -1.45 -0.16
C SER A 183 -29.82 -2.60 -0.45
N GLU A 184 -28.71 -2.31 -1.13
CA GLU A 184 -27.70 -3.32 -1.50
C GLU A 184 -26.73 -3.62 -0.32
N VAL A 185 -26.27 -2.59 0.37
CA VAL A 185 -25.19 -2.71 1.35
C VAL A 185 -25.53 -2.22 2.75
N GLY A 186 -26.66 -1.54 2.93
CA GLY A 186 -27.14 -1.09 4.24
C GLY A 186 -26.36 0.08 4.85
N VAL A 187 -25.58 0.81 4.05
CA VAL A 187 -24.80 1.97 4.48
C VAL A 187 -24.83 3.05 3.42
N SER A 188 -24.57 4.30 3.81
CA SER A 188 -24.51 5.42 2.89
C SER A 188 -23.33 5.34 1.94
N ALA A 189 -23.45 6.00 0.77
CA ALA A 189 -22.35 6.15 -0.18
C ALA A 189 -21.12 6.77 0.50
N GLY A 190 -19.93 6.29 0.16
CA GLY A 190 -18.68 6.74 0.78
C GLY A 190 -18.32 6.07 2.11
N GLN A 191 -19.23 5.31 2.70
CA GLN A 191 -19.00 4.57 3.96
C GLN A 191 -18.96 3.05 3.76
N CYS A 192 -18.70 2.61 2.53
CA CYS A 192 -18.76 1.20 2.17
C CYS A 192 -17.53 0.43 2.65
N HIS A 193 -17.77 -0.65 3.42
CA HIS A 193 -16.78 -1.63 3.88
C HIS A 193 -17.18 -3.07 3.47
N HIS A 194 -17.76 -3.23 2.28
CA HIS A 194 -18.36 -4.49 1.83
C HIS A 194 -17.58 -5.22 0.74
N CYS A 195 -16.28 -4.91 0.54
CA CYS A 195 -15.46 -5.56 -0.48
C CYS A 195 -15.36 -7.09 -0.32
N GLN A 196 -15.50 -7.59 0.91
CA GLN A 196 -15.45 -9.02 1.25
C GLN A 196 -16.77 -9.77 1.03
N THR A 197 -17.90 -9.08 0.94
CA THR A 197 -19.25 -9.68 1.04
C THR A 197 -19.81 -10.18 -0.29
N GLY A 198 -19.22 -9.80 -1.42
CA GLY A 198 -19.78 -10.03 -2.76
C GLY A 198 -20.85 -9.01 -3.20
N LYS A 199 -21.33 -8.14 -2.30
CA LYS A 199 -22.39 -7.15 -2.54
C LYS A 199 -21.86 -5.78 -2.96
N CYS A 200 -20.77 -5.74 -3.76
CA CYS A 200 -20.23 -4.47 -4.22
C CYS A 200 -21.22 -3.76 -5.17
N PRO A 201 -21.81 -2.62 -4.79
CA PRO A 201 -22.88 -1.99 -5.56
C PRO A 201 -22.41 -1.40 -6.89
N VAL A 202 -21.11 -1.22 -7.07
CA VAL A 202 -20.49 -0.64 -8.28
C VAL A 202 -19.84 -1.69 -9.19
N GLY A 203 -19.94 -2.97 -8.85
CA GLY A 203 -19.46 -4.07 -9.70
C GLY A 203 -17.97 -4.38 -9.63
N ILE A 204 -17.18 -3.70 -8.77
CA ILE A 204 -15.71 -3.84 -8.74
C ILE A 204 -15.26 -5.05 -7.90
N ALA A 205 -15.85 -5.23 -6.71
CA ALA A 205 -15.41 -6.22 -5.75
C ALA A 205 -16.50 -7.30 -5.50
N THR A 206 -17.11 -7.80 -6.56
CA THR A 206 -18.17 -8.81 -6.53
C THR A 206 -17.81 -10.00 -7.42
N GLN A 207 -18.57 -11.09 -7.27
CA GLN A 207 -18.62 -12.25 -8.16
C GLN A 207 -20.06 -12.46 -8.67
N ASP A 208 -20.97 -11.52 -8.37
CA ASP A 208 -22.34 -11.55 -8.86
C ASP A 208 -22.37 -11.00 -10.30
N PRO A 209 -22.81 -11.80 -11.30
CA PRO A 209 -22.81 -11.39 -12.70
C PRO A 209 -23.69 -10.17 -13.00
N GLU A 210 -24.74 -9.92 -12.22
CA GLU A 210 -25.60 -8.77 -12.41
C GLU A 210 -24.95 -7.48 -11.84
N LEU A 211 -24.26 -7.60 -10.73
CA LEU A 211 -23.50 -6.48 -10.17
C LEU A 211 -22.26 -6.17 -11.00
N GLU A 212 -21.55 -7.18 -11.54
CA GLU A 212 -20.38 -7.00 -12.40
C GLU A 212 -20.68 -6.15 -13.64
N LYS A 213 -21.88 -6.27 -14.21
CA LYS A 213 -22.32 -5.47 -15.37
C LYS A 213 -22.36 -3.96 -15.09
N ARG A 214 -22.33 -3.55 -13.83
CA ARG A 214 -22.32 -2.12 -13.45
C ARG A 214 -20.96 -1.47 -13.69
N LEU A 215 -19.89 -2.24 -13.82
CA LEU A 215 -18.58 -1.72 -14.18
C LEU A 215 -18.43 -1.73 -15.70
N ASP A 216 -18.17 -0.57 -16.27
CA ASP A 216 -17.67 -0.45 -17.64
C ASP A 216 -16.13 -0.47 -17.59
N PRO A 217 -15.48 -1.56 -18.05
CA PRO A 217 -14.01 -1.69 -17.99
C PRO A 217 -13.28 -0.65 -18.85
N SER A 218 -13.89 -0.22 -19.97
CA SER A 218 -13.28 0.73 -20.89
C SER A 218 -13.26 2.14 -20.28
N GLU A 219 -14.41 2.60 -19.81
CA GLU A 219 -14.51 3.87 -19.08
C GLU A 219 -13.63 3.86 -17.83
N GLY A 220 -13.66 2.76 -17.08
CA GLY A 220 -12.84 2.58 -15.88
C GLY A 220 -11.35 2.68 -16.16
N ALA A 221 -10.87 2.09 -17.25
CA ALA A 221 -9.47 2.17 -17.67
C ALA A 221 -9.05 3.59 -18.00
N ASP A 222 -9.87 4.33 -18.75
CA ASP A 222 -9.59 5.74 -19.10
C ASP A 222 -9.54 6.63 -17.85
N ARG A 223 -10.45 6.44 -16.92
CA ARG A 223 -10.48 7.19 -15.65
C ARG A 223 -9.23 6.93 -14.80
N VAL A 224 -8.82 5.68 -14.65
CA VAL A 224 -7.59 5.32 -13.91
C VAL A 224 -6.36 5.86 -14.60
N ALA A 225 -6.28 5.76 -15.94
CA ALA A 225 -5.17 6.32 -16.72
C ALA A 225 -5.06 7.84 -16.52
N ASN A 226 -6.18 8.56 -16.60
CA ASN A 226 -6.22 10.00 -16.38
C ASN A 226 -5.79 10.37 -14.95
N PHE A 227 -6.24 9.62 -13.95
CA PHE A 227 -5.84 9.83 -12.56
C PHE A 227 -4.33 9.65 -12.35
N LEU A 228 -3.75 8.55 -12.84
CA LEU A 228 -2.32 8.27 -12.72
C LEU A 228 -1.46 9.28 -13.48
N ASN A 229 -1.89 9.67 -14.68
CA ASN A 229 -1.23 10.71 -15.45
C ASN A 229 -1.25 12.06 -14.72
N SER A 230 -2.40 12.43 -14.15
CA SER A 230 -2.54 13.69 -13.37
C SER A 230 -1.63 13.68 -12.14
N MET A 231 -1.55 12.58 -11.40
CA MET A 231 -0.63 12.43 -10.28
C MET A 231 0.84 12.59 -10.71
N THR A 232 1.20 11.94 -11.83
CA THR A 232 2.57 12.02 -12.37
C THR A 232 2.91 13.44 -12.81
N MET A 233 1.97 14.13 -13.47
CA MET A 233 2.15 15.50 -13.90
C MET A 233 2.30 16.46 -12.70
N GLU A 234 1.50 16.29 -11.66
CA GLU A 234 1.58 17.08 -10.42
C GLU A 234 2.93 16.88 -9.72
N ALA A 235 3.38 15.64 -9.55
CA ALA A 235 4.69 15.35 -8.98
C ALA A 235 5.83 15.97 -9.80
N ALA A 236 5.76 15.86 -11.13
CA ALA A 236 6.74 16.46 -12.03
C ALA A 236 6.70 18.02 -11.99
N LEU A 237 5.51 18.61 -11.82
CA LEU A 237 5.39 20.06 -11.67
C LEU A 237 6.07 20.55 -10.39
N LEU A 238 5.82 19.89 -9.25
CA LEU A 238 6.48 20.19 -7.98
C LEU A 238 8.00 20.05 -8.07
N THR A 239 8.48 18.97 -8.69
CA THR A 239 9.91 18.74 -8.90
C THR A 239 10.55 19.87 -9.71
N ARG A 240 9.91 20.27 -10.82
CA ARG A 240 10.41 21.38 -11.65
C ARG A 240 10.36 22.74 -10.93
N SER A 241 9.38 22.97 -10.06
CA SER A 241 9.32 24.20 -9.27
C SER A 241 10.49 24.35 -8.29
N LEU A 242 11.12 23.23 -7.91
CA LEU A 242 12.34 23.17 -7.11
C LEU A 242 13.62 23.22 -7.96
N GLY A 243 13.51 23.44 -9.27
CA GLY A 243 14.64 23.48 -10.19
C GLY A 243 15.23 22.10 -10.54
N LYS A 244 14.53 21.01 -10.23
CA LYS A 244 14.98 19.65 -10.47
C LYS A 244 14.31 19.05 -11.73
N GLY A 245 15.05 18.26 -12.49
CA GLY A 245 14.59 17.63 -13.75
C GLY A 245 14.06 16.21 -13.60
N ASP A 246 14.29 15.57 -12.47
CA ASP A 246 13.92 14.17 -12.20
C ASP A 246 13.32 14.05 -10.80
N VAL A 247 12.17 13.41 -10.66
CA VAL A 247 11.50 13.17 -9.36
C VAL A 247 12.37 12.36 -8.40
N ARG A 248 13.30 11.54 -8.92
CA ARG A 248 14.26 10.78 -8.12
C ARG A 248 15.35 11.63 -7.49
N SER A 249 15.48 12.89 -7.88
CA SER A 249 16.40 13.86 -7.27
C SER A 249 15.77 14.64 -6.10
N LEU A 250 14.50 14.38 -5.79
CA LEU A 250 13.85 14.93 -4.61
C LEU A 250 14.51 14.37 -3.34
N GLU A 251 14.69 15.26 -2.35
CA GLU A 251 15.37 14.94 -1.10
C GLU A 251 14.73 15.67 0.09
N PRO A 252 14.99 15.25 1.33
CA PRO A 252 14.37 15.87 2.51
C PRO A 252 14.63 17.38 2.62
N GLU A 253 15.75 17.85 2.09
CA GLU A 253 16.17 19.26 2.05
C GLU A 253 15.26 20.13 1.16
N ASP A 254 14.46 19.52 0.28
CA ASP A 254 13.45 20.22 -0.53
C ASP A 254 12.18 20.56 0.27
N MET A 255 12.11 20.16 1.53
CA MET A 255 10.92 20.27 2.35
C MET A 255 11.18 20.97 3.67
N VAL A 256 10.15 21.62 4.19
CA VAL A 256 10.10 22.12 5.57
C VAL A 256 8.81 21.64 6.24
N ALA A 257 8.87 21.35 7.52
CA ALA A 257 7.71 20.99 8.32
C ALA A 257 6.97 22.25 8.79
N LEU A 258 5.65 22.26 8.67
CA LEU A 258 4.81 23.38 9.11
C LEU A 258 4.38 23.27 10.56
N THR A 259 4.53 22.08 11.17
CA THR A 259 4.26 21.83 12.60
C THR A 259 5.42 21.08 13.25
N ILE A 260 5.51 21.16 14.56
CA ILE A 260 6.54 20.44 15.34
C ILE A 260 6.40 18.94 15.17
N GLU A 261 5.16 18.42 15.17
CA GLU A 261 4.87 17.00 14.97
C GLU A 261 5.32 16.54 13.59
N ALA A 262 5.05 17.32 12.55
CA ALA A 262 5.51 17.01 11.20
C ALA A 262 7.05 17.02 11.12
N SER A 263 7.72 17.96 11.79
CA SER A 263 9.18 18.00 11.87
C SER A 263 9.73 16.72 12.53
N ALA A 264 9.15 16.33 13.67
CA ALA A 264 9.55 15.11 14.39
C ALA A 264 9.34 13.85 13.56
N MET A 265 8.17 13.70 12.93
CA MET A 265 7.82 12.51 12.13
C MET A 265 8.62 12.40 10.84
N ALA A 266 8.85 13.52 10.15
CA ALA A 266 9.53 13.53 8.85
C ALA A 266 11.05 13.68 8.94
N ARG A 267 11.59 14.03 10.11
CA ARG A 267 13.00 14.41 10.33
C ARG A 267 13.48 15.51 9.38
N ILE A 268 12.65 16.53 9.20
CA ILE A 268 12.96 17.71 8.40
C ILE A 268 12.84 19.00 9.24
N PRO A 269 13.53 20.08 8.87
CA PRO A 269 13.51 21.33 9.62
C PRO A 269 12.10 21.90 9.78
N PHE A 270 11.81 22.42 10.96
CA PHE A 270 10.60 23.21 11.20
C PHE A 270 10.73 24.59 10.52
N VAL A 271 9.66 25.04 9.88
CA VAL A 271 9.60 26.28 9.13
C VAL A 271 10.12 27.49 9.95
N GLY A 272 10.95 28.33 9.33
CA GLY A 272 11.58 29.47 9.99
C GLY A 272 12.76 29.13 10.91
N THR A 273 13.17 27.86 10.96
CA THR A 273 14.33 27.38 11.73
C THR A 273 15.14 26.36 10.93
N ASN A 274 16.35 26.07 11.41
CA ASN A 274 17.14 24.92 10.89
C ASN A 274 17.07 23.73 11.86
N LYS A 275 16.09 23.70 12.77
CA LYS A 275 15.98 22.65 13.79
C LYS A 275 15.00 21.58 13.39
N VAL A 276 15.41 20.33 13.56
CA VAL A 276 14.54 19.17 13.53
C VAL A 276 14.12 18.88 14.96
N PHE A 277 12.83 18.96 15.26
CA PHE A 277 12.32 18.71 16.62
C PHE A 277 12.22 17.22 16.92
N GLY A 278 12.50 16.87 18.19
CA GLY A 278 12.41 15.46 18.65
C GLY A 278 13.61 14.59 18.29
N TRP A 279 14.66 15.18 17.72
CA TRP A 279 15.91 14.50 17.38
C TRP A 279 17.10 15.37 17.80
N ASP A 280 17.98 14.82 18.62
CA ASP A 280 19.24 15.43 19.04
C ASP A 280 20.38 15.05 18.10
#